data_d974614100605fba24f62fdedaaa3f3f
#
_entry.id   d974614100605fba24f62fdedaaa3f3f
#
_cell.length_a   1.000
_cell.length_b   1.000
_cell.length_c   1.000
_cell.angle_alpha   90.00
_cell.angle_beta   90.00
_cell.angle_gamma   90.00
#
_symmetry.space_group_name_H-M   'P 1'
#
loop_
_entity.id
_entity.type
_entity.pdbx_description
1 polymer ?
#
loop_
_entity_poly.entity_id
_entity_poly.type
_entity_poly.pdbx_seq_one_letter_code
_entity_poly.pdbx_strand_id
1 'polypeptide(L)'
;IIYWLLRTVYFSFHLRSGYKKMREHEKTDWPSKLNSLSPQSYSLPIPRWQDIWHLAVVVMYKEPYEIVRECLFSLQRSDYPKDKVMVVLACEQRAGESAKEIASLLEKEFKDSFFRFLVTWHPANLPEEIAGKGSNEAWATKEAKEKLIDPLVIPYSHIISTSLDADTVVLPGYFSCLAYHYLTLPNASRASFQPIPLFINNIQHASALSRVFSFSATFWQTMNQERPEKLITFSSHSMSFQALVDVGFKQRNVVADDSHIFW
;
A
#
# COMPACT_ATOMS: atom_id res chain seq x y z
N ILE A 1 -28.90 -9.40 -26.36
CA ILE A 1 -29.50 -9.80 -25.05
C ILE A 1 -28.69 -10.97 -24.46
N ILE A 2 -28.51 -12.11 -25.14
CA ILE A 2 -27.80 -13.30 -24.64
C ILE A 2 -26.39 -12.98 -24.17
N TYR A 3 -25.59 -12.23 -24.96
CA TYR A 3 -24.25 -11.80 -24.57
C TYR A 3 -24.24 -11.05 -23.22
N TRP A 4 -25.14 -10.07 -23.02
CA TRP A 4 -25.21 -9.31 -21.80
C TRP A 4 -25.66 -10.17 -20.60
N LEU A 5 -26.57 -11.11 -20.81
CA LEU A 5 -26.98 -12.07 -19.80
C LEU A 5 -25.81 -12.94 -19.34
N LEU A 6 -25.10 -13.57 -20.28
CA LEU A 6 -23.95 -14.41 -19.98
C LEU A 6 -22.83 -13.62 -19.28
N ARG A 7 -22.58 -12.40 -19.74
CA ARG A 7 -21.60 -11.50 -19.12
C ARG A 7 -21.98 -11.14 -17.68
N THR A 8 -23.24 -10.85 -17.42
CA THR A 8 -23.72 -10.55 -16.07
C THR A 8 -23.57 -11.76 -15.15
N VAL A 9 -23.94 -12.95 -15.61
CA VAL A 9 -23.77 -14.19 -14.86
C VAL A 9 -22.28 -14.43 -14.56
N TYR A 10 -21.41 -14.31 -15.55
CA TYR A 10 -19.96 -14.46 -15.41
C TYR A 10 -19.39 -13.51 -14.35
N PHE A 11 -19.73 -12.21 -14.40
CA PHE A 11 -19.27 -11.24 -13.42
C PHE A 11 -19.82 -11.49 -12.02
N SER A 12 -21.05 -12.00 -11.90
CA SER A 12 -21.65 -12.35 -10.62
C SER A 12 -20.90 -13.47 -9.91
N PHE A 13 -20.42 -14.47 -10.65
CA PHE A 13 -19.58 -15.53 -10.07
C PHE A 13 -18.23 -14.98 -9.58
N HIS A 14 -17.57 -14.13 -10.36
CA HIS A 14 -16.29 -13.53 -9.94
C HIS A 14 -16.47 -12.62 -8.73
N LEU A 15 -17.49 -11.80 -8.70
CA LEU A 15 -17.80 -10.96 -7.55
C LEU A 15 -18.03 -11.79 -6.29
N ARG A 16 -18.84 -12.87 -6.40
CA ARG A 16 -19.12 -13.76 -5.27
C ARG A 16 -17.85 -14.44 -4.77
N SER A 17 -16.99 -14.92 -5.67
CA SER A 17 -15.72 -15.56 -5.32
C SER A 17 -14.77 -14.58 -4.66
N GLY A 18 -14.55 -13.39 -5.26
CA GLY A 18 -13.71 -12.34 -4.71
C GLY A 18 -14.17 -11.89 -3.32
N TYR A 19 -15.49 -11.68 -3.14
CA TYR A 19 -16.07 -11.35 -1.85
C TYR A 19 -15.85 -12.46 -0.80
N LYS A 20 -16.05 -13.72 -1.19
CA LYS A 20 -15.81 -14.86 -0.29
C LYS A 20 -14.35 -14.91 0.16
N LYS A 21 -13.41 -14.79 -0.76
CA LYS A 21 -11.96 -14.75 -0.44
C LYS A 21 -11.61 -13.56 0.46
N MET A 22 -12.14 -12.38 0.20
CA MET A 22 -11.95 -11.23 1.07
C MET A 22 -12.40 -11.53 2.50
N ARG A 23 -13.59 -12.13 2.69
CA ARG A 23 -14.11 -12.50 4.02
C ARG A 23 -13.31 -13.63 4.69
N GLU A 24 -12.74 -14.54 3.92
CA GLU A 24 -11.83 -15.57 4.42
C GLU A 24 -10.50 -14.95 4.87
N HIS A 25 -9.93 -14.05 4.08
CA HIS A 25 -8.70 -13.34 4.43
C HIS A 25 -8.85 -12.52 5.72
N GLU A 26 -9.99 -11.84 5.88
CA GLU A 26 -10.29 -11.04 7.09
C GLU A 26 -10.34 -11.88 8.38
N LYS A 27 -10.76 -13.15 8.27
CA LYS A 27 -10.88 -14.07 9.41
C LYS A 27 -9.63 -14.92 9.63
N THR A 28 -8.68 -14.88 8.75
CA THR A 28 -7.50 -15.73 8.78
C THR A 28 -6.50 -15.22 9.81
N ASP A 29 -6.01 -16.11 10.67
CA ASP A 29 -4.85 -15.86 11.53
C ASP A 29 -3.58 -15.96 10.68
N TRP A 30 -3.18 -14.84 10.11
CA TRP A 30 -2.02 -14.75 9.24
C TRP A 30 -0.69 -14.99 9.95
N PRO A 31 -0.46 -14.49 11.18
CA PRO A 31 0.74 -14.83 11.96
C PRO A 31 0.91 -16.33 12.17
N SER A 32 -0.16 -17.05 12.52
CA SER A 32 -0.10 -18.52 12.64
C SER A 32 0.18 -19.19 11.30
N LYS A 33 -0.38 -18.71 10.20
CA LYS A 33 -0.05 -19.21 8.87
C LYS A 33 1.41 -18.98 8.49
N LEU A 34 1.95 -17.80 8.76
CA LEU A 34 3.36 -17.49 8.52
C LEU A 34 4.27 -18.41 9.33
N ASN A 35 3.95 -18.64 10.60
CA ASN A 35 4.72 -19.55 11.47
C ASN A 35 4.67 -21.01 11.02
N SER A 36 3.62 -21.41 10.31
CA SER A 36 3.50 -22.78 9.77
C SER A 36 4.22 -23.00 8.45
N LEU A 37 4.70 -21.93 7.79
CA LEU A 37 5.43 -22.04 6.53
C LEU A 37 6.82 -22.62 6.75
N SER A 38 7.18 -23.60 5.93
CA SER A 38 8.55 -24.11 5.83
C SER A 38 9.35 -23.21 4.89
N PRO A 39 10.62 -22.87 5.20
CA PRO A 39 11.47 -22.09 4.30
C PRO A 39 11.61 -22.71 2.89
N GLN A 40 11.45 -24.02 2.76
CA GLN A 40 11.48 -24.73 1.48
C GLN A 40 10.26 -24.40 0.60
N SER A 41 9.18 -23.88 1.18
CA SER A 41 7.99 -23.45 0.44
C SER A 41 8.06 -21.99 -0.04
N TYR A 42 9.12 -21.27 0.31
CA TYR A 42 9.27 -19.88 -0.10
C TYR A 42 9.65 -19.79 -1.58
N SER A 43 9.05 -18.87 -2.29
CA SER A 43 9.39 -18.55 -3.67
C SER A 43 10.64 -17.66 -3.81
N LEU A 44 11.11 -17.12 -2.69
CA LEU A 44 12.26 -16.20 -2.59
C LEU A 44 13.32 -16.80 -1.67
N PRO A 45 14.61 -16.52 -1.88
CA PRO A 45 15.71 -16.99 -1.04
C PRO A 45 15.82 -16.22 0.28
N ILE A 46 14.72 -16.19 1.04
CA ILE A 46 14.61 -15.54 2.34
C ILE A 46 14.68 -16.63 3.40
N PRO A 47 15.58 -16.51 4.40
CA PRO A 47 15.78 -17.60 5.37
C PRO A 47 14.57 -17.82 6.28
N ARG A 48 13.91 -16.75 6.71
CA ARG A 48 12.77 -16.80 7.64
C ARG A 48 11.78 -15.69 7.28
N TRP A 49 10.49 -15.90 7.52
CA TRP A 49 9.49 -14.86 7.26
C TRP A 49 9.71 -13.58 8.10
N GLN A 50 10.32 -13.70 9.30
CA GLN A 50 10.70 -12.57 10.15
C GLN A 50 11.81 -11.69 9.55
N ASP A 51 12.45 -12.14 8.49
CA ASP A 51 13.46 -11.34 7.78
C ASP A 51 12.82 -10.42 6.73
N ILE A 52 11.49 -10.48 6.56
CA ILE A 52 10.73 -9.53 5.73
C ILE A 52 10.47 -8.23 6.50
N TRP A 53 10.65 -7.14 5.81
CA TRP A 53 10.39 -5.79 6.27
C TRP A 53 9.22 -5.17 5.50
N HIS A 54 8.46 -4.32 6.15
CA HIS A 54 7.46 -3.47 5.50
C HIS A 54 7.91 -2.01 5.53
N LEU A 55 7.86 -1.37 4.37
CA LEU A 55 8.01 0.07 4.21
C LEU A 55 6.64 0.64 3.83
N ALA A 56 5.95 1.26 4.77
CA ALA A 56 4.68 1.94 4.52
C ALA A 56 4.94 3.41 4.20
N VAL A 57 4.61 3.84 2.98
CA VAL A 57 4.70 5.23 2.53
C VAL A 57 3.31 5.83 2.56
N VAL A 58 3.05 6.72 3.51
CA VAL A 58 1.78 7.43 3.66
C VAL A 58 1.92 8.81 3.03
N VAL A 59 1.17 9.06 1.97
CA VAL A 59 1.26 10.32 1.21
C VAL A 59 0.29 11.34 1.78
N MET A 60 0.82 12.46 2.26
CA MET A 60 0.07 13.57 2.86
C MET A 60 0.30 14.88 2.08
N TYR A 61 -0.76 15.63 1.83
CA TYR A 61 -0.70 16.98 1.26
C TYR A 61 -1.30 18.02 2.21
N LYS A 62 -2.61 18.04 2.36
CA LYS A 62 -3.37 18.99 3.19
C LYS A 62 -4.44 18.30 4.05
N GLU A 63 -4.33 17.00 4.19
CA GLU A 63 -5.27 16.24 5.00
C GLU A 63 -5.21 16.66 6.46
N PRO A 64 -6.36 16.72 7.17
CA PRO A 64 -6.41 17.03 8.59
C PRO A 64 -5.63 16.00 9.43
N TYR A 65 -5.12 16.46 10.57
CA TYR A 65 -4.38 15.62 11.53
C TYR A 65 -5.10 14.31 11.86
N GLU A 66 -6.39 14.36 12.14
CA GLU A 66 -7.20 13.20 12.54
C GLU A 66 -7.26 12.13 11.46
N ILE A 67 -7.30 12.53 10.20
CA ILE A 67 -7.36 11.60 9.06
C ILE A 67 -6.03 10.84 8.94
N VAL A 68 -4.92 11.56 8.91
CA VAL A 68 -3.58 10.95 8.80
C VAL A 68 -3.25 10.13 10.05
N ARG A 69 -3.65 10.62 11.22
CA ARG A 69 -3.51 9.92 12.49
C ARG A 69 -4.20 8.56 12.46
N GLU A 70 -5.43 8.49 11.95
CA GLU A 70 -6.18 7.22 11.85
C GLU A 70 -5.47 6.21 10.94
N CYS A 71 -4.93 6.68 9.82
CA CYS A 71 -4.09 5.85 8.96
C CYS A 71 -2.89 5.27 9.73
N LEU A 72 -2.08 6.12 10.36
CA LEU A 72 -0.90 5.71 11.13
C LEU A 72 -1.25 4.82 12.32
N PHE A 73 -2.34 5.10 13.00
CA PHE A 73 -2.85 4.27 14.09
C PHE A 73 -3.27 2.88 13.62
N SER A 74 -3.83 2.78 12.42
CA SER A 74 -4.15 1.47 11.83
C SER A 74 -2.90 0.63 11.56
N LEU A 75 -1.81 1.26 11.09
CA LEU A 75 -0.51 0.60 10.91
C LEU A 75 0.08 0.16 12.26
N GLN A 76 -0.02 1.01 13.28
CA GLN A 76 0.42 0.69 14.64
C GLN A 76 -0.34 -0.51 15.22
N ARG A 77 -1.59 -0.71 14.87
CA ARG A 77 -2.43 -1.84 15.34
C ARG A 77 -2.27 -3.12 14.53
N SER A 78 -1.42 -3.13 13.51
CA SER A 78 -1.19 -4.35 12.73
C SER A 78 -0.64 -5.49 13.60
N ASP A 79 -0.91 -6.71 13.22
CA ASP A 79 -0.44 -7.94 13.89
C ASP A 79 1.01 -8.33 13.52
N TYR A 80 1.66 -7.53 12.65
CA TYR A 80 3.04 -7.74 12.23
C TYR A 80 4.04 -7.16 13.26
N PRO A 81 5.26 -7.76 13.42
CA PRO A 81 6.27 -7.28 14.35
C PRO A 81 6.65 -5.81 14.09
N LYS A 82 6.53 -4.96 15.11
CA LYS A 82 6.76 -3.50 14.97
C LYS A 82 8.21 -3.15 14.64
N ASP A 83 9.14 -3.97 15.08
CA ASP A 83 10.57 -3.88 14.78
C ASP A 83 10.91 -4.25 13.32
N LYS A 84 9.91 -4.61 12.51
CA LYS A 84 9.99 -4.92 11.08
C LYS A 84 9.17 -3.98 10.20
N VAL A 85 8.58 -2.94 10.78
CA VAL A 85 7.78 -1.95 10.05
C VAL A 85 8.49 -0.60 10.09
N MET A 86 8.78 -0.06 8.92
CA MET A 86 9.26 1.31 8.69
C MET A 86 8.13 2.12 8.10
N VAL A 87 7.93 3.33 8.59
CA VAL A 87 6.89 4.25 8.09
C VAL A 87 7.54 5.53 7.58
N VAL A 88 7.12 5.96 6.41
CA VAL A 88 7.49 7.25 5.82
C VAL A 88 6.24 8.09 5.65
N LEU A 89 6.21 9.24 6.29
CA LEU A 89 5.20 10.27 6.05
C LEU A 89 5.71 11.18 4.93
N ALA A 90 5.16 11.01 3.76
CA ALA A 90 5.57 11.71 2.55
C ALA A 90 4.78 13.01 2.40
N CYS A 91 5.40 14.15 2.73
CA CYS A 91 4.83 15.48 2.69
C CYS A 91 5.35 16.29 1.50
N GLU A 92 4.59 17.32 1.10
CA GLU A 92 4.99 18.24 0.04
C GLU A 92 5.23 19.65 0.60
N GLN A 93 6.34 20.31 0.24
CA GLN A 93 6.63 21.68 0.67
C GLN A 93 5.53 22.68 0.29
N ARG A 94 4.87 22.48 -0.85
CA ARG A 94 3.76 23.31 -1.33
C ARG A 94 2.49 23.22 -0.47
N ALA A 95 2.41 22.25 0.46
CA ALA A 95 1.28 22.14 1.38
C ALA A 95 1.26 23.25 2.44
N GLY A 96 2.42 23.89 2.70
CA GLY A 96 2.54 25.05 3.58
C GLY A 96 2.78 24.72 5.04
N GLU A 97 2.70 25.75 5.90
CA GLU A 97 3.07 25.63 7.33
C GLU A 97 2.12 24.72 8.11
N SER A 98 0.82 24.75 7.84
CA SER A 98 -0.15 23.86 8.51
C SER A 98 0.22 22.39 8.35
N ALA A 99 0.69 21.98 7.15
CA ALA A 99 1.14 20.61 6.94
C ALA A 99 2.40 20.27 7.75
N LYS A 100 3.30 21.25 7.97
CA LYS A 100 4.49 21.05 8.80
C LYS A 100 4.11 20.85 10.27
N GLU A 101 3.17 21.64 10.76
CA GLU A 101 2.66 21.48 12.13
C GLU A 101 2.03 20.11 12.33
N ILE A 102 1.17 19.69 11.41
CA ILE A 102 0.53 18.35 11.43
C ILE A 102 1.59 17.25 11.38
N ALA A 103 2.56 17.33 10.48
CA ALA A 103 3.62 16.33 10.36
C ALA A 103 4.46 16.24 11.64
N SER A 104 4.78 17.38 12.27
CA SER A 104 5.52 17.42 13.53
C SER A 104 4.75 16.79 14.70
N LEU A 105 3.43 17.01 14.76
CA LEU A 105 2.58 16.37 15.77
C LEU A 105 2.52 14.84 15.56
N LEU A 106 2.34 14.40 14.34
CA LEU A 106 2.31 12.98 13.98
C LEU A 106 3.66 12.30 14.26
N GLU A 107 4.78 12.96 13.89
CA GLU A 107 6.10 12.42 14.17
C GLU A 107 6.32 12.27 15.69
N LYS A 108 5.95 13.26 16.48
CA LYS A 108 6.04 13.19 17.94
C LYS A 108 5.21 12.05 18.54
N GLU A 109 4.02 11.78 17.99
CA GLU A 109 3.13 10.73 18.47
C GLU A 109 3.62 9.33 18.05
N PHE A 110 4.12 9.15 16.82
CA PHE A 110 4.35 7.84 16.23
C PHE A 110 5.82 7.43 16.09
N LYS A 111 6.80 8.29 16.36
CA LYS A 111 8.24 8.01 16.17
C LYS A 111 8.72 6.72 16.84
N ASP A 112 8.15 6.39 17.99
CA ASP A 112 8.51 5.20 18.78
C ASP A 112 7.56 4.01 18.56
N SER A 113 6.60 4.13 17.64
CA SER A 113 5.59 3.09 17.36
C SER A 113 6.04 2.06 16.34
N PHE A 114 7.09 2.36 15.59
CA PHE A 114 7.62 1.55 14.50
C PHE A 114 9.12 1.40 14.63
N PHE A 115 9.73 0.50 13.87
CA PHE A 115 11.19 0.39 13.84
C PHE A 115 11.86 1.71 13.47
N ARG A 116 11.31 2.40 12.47
CA ARG A 116 11.70 3.78 12.09
C ARG A 116 10.47 4.53 11.59
N PHE A 117 10.42 5.80 11.91
CA PHE A 117 9.47 6.76 11.37
C PHE A 117 10.26 7.91 10.73
N LEU A 118 10.00 8.20 9.46
CA LEU A 118 10.68 9.25 8.70
C LEU A 118 9.66 10.21 8.11
N VAL A 119 9.83 11.50 8.32
CA VAL A 119 9.09 12.54 7.60
C VAL A 119 9.96 13.05 6.44
N THR A 120 9.41 13.04 5.24
CA THR A 120 10.08 13.57 4.05
C THR A 120 9.33 14.76 3.49
N TRP A 121 10.05 15.66 2.82
CA TRP A 121 9.49 16.89 2.24
C TRP A 121 9.88 16.98 0.78
N HIS A 122 8.94 16.65 -0.10
CA HIS A 122 9.14 16.80 -1.54
C HIS A 122 9.25 18.28 -1.89
N PRO A 123 10.36 18.73 -2.52
CA PRO A 123 10.54 20.13 -2.89
C PRO A 123 9.50 20.61 -3.90
N ALA A 124 9.13 21.88 -3.81
CA ALA A 124 8.24 22.49 -4.79
C ALA A 124 9.00 22.85 -6.08
N ASN A 125 8.28 22.82 -7.20
CA ASN A 125 8.75 23.32 -8.49
C ASN A 125 10.03 22.64 -9.04
N LEU A 126 10.19 21.34 -8.80
CA LEU A 126 11.26 20.61 -9.47
C LEU A 126 11.00 20.53 -10.97
N PRO A 127 12.03 20.75 -11.81
CA PRO A 127 11.89 20.64 -13.25
C PRO A 127 11.54 19.21 -13.67
N GLU A 128 10.77 19.06 -14.73
CA GLU A 128 10.37 17.78 -15.34
C GLU A 128 9.50 16.89 -14.44
N GLU A 129 8.96 17.41 -13.33
CA GLU A 129 8.06 16.71 -12.44
C GLU A 129 6.66 17.33 -12.43
N ILE A 130 5.64 16.47 -12.45
CA ILE A 130 4.26 16.89 -12.19
C ILE A 130 4.04 16.84 -10.68
N ALA A 131 3.63 17.99 -10.12
CA ALA A 131 3.31 18.03 -8.69
C ALA A 131 2.10 17.14 -8.38
N GLY A 132 2.28 16.15 -7.52
CA GLY A 132 1.24 15.20 -7.16
C GLY A 132 1.75 14.01 -6.36
N LYS A 133 0.85 13.05 -6.11
CA LYS A 133 1.10 11.85 -5.32
C LYS A 133 2.33 11.08 -5.81
N GLY A 134 2.42 10.79 -7.11
CA GLY A 134 3.50 9.97 -7.67
C GLY A 134 4.88 10.56 -7.48
N SER A 135 5.06 11.87 -7.74
CA SER A 135 6.33 12.57 -7.51
C SER A 135 6.71 12.59 -6.03
N ASN A 136 5.75 12.87 -5.14
CA ASN A 136 5.97 12.86 -3.70
C ASN A 136 6.36 11.47 -3.20
N GLU A 137 5.67 10.43 -3.67
CA GLU A 137 5.97 9.05 -3.28
C GLU A 137 7.34 8.58 -3.82
N ALA A 138 7.68 8.92 -5.07
CA ALA A 138 9.00 8.62 -5.63
C ALA A 138 10.12 9.27 -4.82
N TRP A 139 9.95 10.54 -4.44
CA TRP A 139 10.87 11.27 -3.58
C TRP A 139 11.02 10.59 -2.22
N ALA A 140 9.90 10.33 -1.55
CA ALA A 140 9.86 9.73 -0.22
C ALA A 140 10.49 8.34 -0.19
N THR A 141 10.22 7.53 -1.21
CA THR A 141 10.78 6.18 -1.33
C THR A 141 12.29 6.21 -1.56
N LYS A 142 12.78 7.18 -2.34
CA LYS A 142 14.22 7.41 -2.55
C LYS A 142 14.91 7.88 -1.26
N GLU A 143 14.32 8.83 -0.56
CA GLU A 143 14.79 9.28 0.75
C GLU A 143 14.84 8.12 1.77
N ALA A 144 13.80 7.26 1.79
CA ALA A 144 13.78 6.08 2.65
C ALA A 144 14.90 5.10 2.31
N LYS A 145 15.16 4.89 1.01
CA LYS A 145 16.29 4.06 0.57
C LYS A 145 17.60 4.59 1.15
N GLU A 146 17.89 5.86 0.94
CA GLU A 146 19.16 6.48 1.30
C GLU A 146 19.34 6.64 2.82
N LYS A 147 18.26 6.97 3.56
CA LYS A 147 18.33 7.30 4.98
C LYS A 147 18.03 6.14 5.92
N LEU A 148 17.23 5.17 5.49
CA LEU A 148 16.80 4.06 6.35
C LEU A 148 17.36 2.71 5.89
N ILE A 149 17.27 2.38 4.60
CA ILE A 149 17.50 1.02 4.12
C ILE A 149 18.98 0.77 3.88
N ASP A 150 19.66 1.62 3.12
CA ASP A 150 21.07 1.47 2.79
C ASP A 150 21.99 1.46 4.03
N PRO A 151 21.80 2.35 5.03
CA PRO A 151 22.61 2.32 6.24
C PRO A 151 22.46 1.04 7.07
N LEU A 152 21.30 0.37 6.97
CA LEU A 152 21.02 -0.88 7.68
C LEU A 152 21.41 -2.12 6.88
N VAL A 153 21.86 -1.94 5.63
CA VAL A 153 22.26 -3.02 4.71
C VAL A 153 21.16 -4.08 4.55
N ILE A 154 19.88 -3.65 4.56
CA ILE A 154 18.75 -4.57 4.38
C ILE A 154 18.66 -4.92 2.89
N PRO A 155 18.63 -6.20 2.50
CA PRO A 155 18.45 -6.58 1.11
C PRO A 155 17.10 -6.08 0.58
N TYR A 156 17.09 -5.43 -0.58
CA TYR A 156 15.86 -4.85 -1.15
C TYR A 156 14.77 -5.90 -1.43
N SER A 157 15.18 -7.13 -1.77
CA SER A 157 14.28 -8.26 -1.94
C SER A 157 13.59 -8.72 -0.66
N HIS A 158 14.05 -8.27 0.50
CA HIS A 158 13.43 -8.54 1.80
C HIS A 158 12.43 -7.47 2.22
N ILE A 159 12.21 -6.44 1.40
CA ILE A 159 11.36 -5.31 1.75
C ILE A 159 10.15 -5.27 0.83
N ILE A 160 8.97 -5.16 1.43
CA ILE A 160 7.71 -4.90 0.72
C ILE A 160 7.35 -3.43 0.95
N SER A 161 7.31 -2.66 -0.13
CA SER A 161 6.88 -1.26 -0.10
C SER A 161 5.38 -1.19 -0.32
N THR A 162 4.69 -0.45 0.54
CA THR A 162 3.25 -0.20 0.46
C THR A 162 2.99 1.28 0.32
N SER A 163 2.35 1.69 -0.77
CA SER A 163 1.82 3.04 -0.97
C SER A 163 0.45 3.15 -0.31
N LEU A 164 0.25 4.18 0.49
CA LEU A 164 -1.01 4.42 1.20
C LEU A 164 -1.46 5.87 1.01
N ASP A 165 -2.72 6.06 0.68
CA ASP A 165 -3.35 7.38 0.78
C ASP A 165 -3.51 7.76 2.27
N ALA A 166 -3.47 9.05 2.57
CA ALA A 166 -3.53 9.56 3.94
C ALA A 166 -4.78 9.13 4.72
N ASP A 167 -5.85 8.79 4.03
CA ASP A 167 -7.12 8.34 4.60
C ASP A 167 -7.30 6.81 4.60
N THR A 168 -6.27 6.07 4.21
CA THR A 168 -6.32 4.60 4.17
C THR A 168 -6.21 4.01 5.57
N VAL A 169 -7.16 3.18 5.94
CA VAL A 169 -7.16 2.39 7.19
C VAL A 169 -6.96 0.93 6.85
N VAL A 170 -5.86 0.34 7.29
CA VAL A 170 -5.55 -1.08 7.06
C VAL A 170 -6.13 -1.96 8.16
N LEU A 171 -6.55 -3.18 7.80
CA LEU A 171 -6.96 -4.19 8.76
C LEU A 171 -5.73 -4.75 9.50
N PRO A 172 -5.87 -5.24 10.75
CA PRO A 172 -4.74 -5.75 11.54
C PRO A 172 -3.89 -6.79 10.82
N GLY A 173 -4.49 -7.72 10.08
CA GLY A 173 -3.80 -8.78 9.35
C GLY A 173 -3.16 -8.37 8.02
N TYR A 174 -3.19 -7.09 7.65
CA TYR A 174 -2.76 -6.63 6.32
C TYR A 174 -1.31 -6.99 6.01
N PHE A 175 -0.37 -6.64 6.87
CA PHE A 175 1.05 -6.88 6.64
C PHE A 175 1.41 -8.37 6.71
N SER A 176 0.82 -9.11 7.64
CA SER A 176 1.04 -10.55 7.75
C SER A 176 0.49 -11.31 6.54
N CYS A 177 -0.69 -10.93 6.03
CA CYS A 177 -1.26 -11.45 4.79
C CYS A 177 -0.34 -11.18 3.60
N LEU A 178 0.15 -9.94 3.50
CA LEU A 178 1.03 -9.51 2.43
C LEU A 178 2.37 -10.27 2.44
N ALA A 179 2.99 -10.42 3.62
CA ALA A 179 4.21 -11.21 3.79
C ALA A 179 4.01 -12.69 3.41
N TYR A 180 2.86 -13.27 3.78
CA TYR A 180 2.51 -14.64 3.39
C TYR A 180 2.46 -14.80 1.87
N HIS A 181 1.74 -13.93 1.18
CA HIS A 181 1.65 -13.98 -0.28
C HIS A 181 2.99 -13.65 -0.96
N TYR A 182 3.77 -12.72 -0.42
CA TYR A 182 5.09 -12.41 -0.94
C TYR A 182 6.04 -13.61 -0.89
N LEU A 183 5.95 -14.43 0.16
CA LEU A 183 6.76 -15.64 0.30
C LEU A 183 6.29 -16.81 -0.55
N THR A 184 4.98 -16.91 -0.84
CA THR A 184 4.40 -18.13 -1.43
C THR A 184 4.05 -18.01 -2.90
N LEU A 185 3.90 -16.78 -3.43
CA LEU A 185 3.56 -16.58 -4.83
C LEU A 185 4.80 -16.64 -5.73
N PRO A 186 4.73 -17.34 -6.86
CA PRO A 186 5.80 -17.30 -7.87
C PRO A 186 6.05 -15.87 -8.35
N ASN A 187 7.31 -15.51 -8.56
CA ASN A 187 7.73 -14.20 -9.06
C ASN A 187 7.26 -13.00 -8.18
N ALA A 188 7.03 -13.21 -6.88
CA ALA A 188 6.58 -12.16 -5.96
C ALA A 188 7.51 -10.93 -5.95
N SER A 189 8.81 -11.11 -6.21
CA SER A 189 9.78 -10.00 -6.34
C SER A 189 9.48 -9.05 -7.51
N ARG A 190 8.63 -9.44 -8.46
CA ARG A 190 8.20 -8.63 -9.61
C ARG A 190 6.68 -8.44 -9.64
N ALA A 191 5.99 -8.85 -8.57
CA ALA A 191 4.55 -8.74 -8.47
C ALA A 191 4.14 -7.45 -7.73
N SER A 192 2.99 -6.94 -8.10
CA SER A 192 2.28 -5.95 -7.32
C SER A 192 1.06 -6.59 -6.64
N PHE A 193 0.75 -6.12 -5.45
CA PHE A 193 -0.33 -6.64 -4.61
C PHE A 193 -1.38 -5.56 -4.44
N GLN A 194 -2.58 -5.81 -4.96
CA GLN A 194 -3.69 -4.89 -4.90
C GLN A 194 -4.73 -5.38 -3.90
N PRO A 195 -4.89 -4.73 -2.74
CA PRO A 195 -6.02 -5.01 -1.86
C PRO A 195 -7.33 -4.50 -2.47
N ILE A 196 -8.45 -5.05 -2.02
CA ILE A 196 -9.77 -4.53 -2.36
C ILE A 196 -9.98 -3.23 -1.57
N PRO A 197 -10.14 -2.07 -2.22
CA PRO A 197 -10.43 -0.82 -1.53
C PRO A 197 -11.89 -0.81 -1.08
N LEU A 198 -12.12 -0.57 0.21
CA LEU A 198 -13.44 -0.40 0.80
C LEU A 198 -13.60 1.06 1.20
N PHE A 199 -14.37 1.83 0.43
CA PHE A 199 -14.61 3.25 0.68
C PHE A 199 -15.73 3.41 1.73
N ILE A 200 -15.46 3.04 2.98
CA ILE A 200 -16.46 3.05 4.05
C ILE A 200 -16.19 4.09 5.14
N ASN A 201 -14.94 4.56 5.30
CA ASN A 201 -14.54 5.45 6.41
C ASN A 201 -15.28 6.80 6.37
N ASN A 202 -15.42 7.41 5.19
CA ASN A 202 -15.97 8.76 5.02
C ASN A 202 -17.23 8.79 4.14
N ILE A 203 -17.76 7.64 3.74
CA ILE A 203 -18.84 7.56 2.74
C ILE A 203 -20.12 8.29 3.18
N GLN A 204 -20.33 8.42 4.49
CA GLN A 204 -21.50 9.13 5.04
C GLN A 204 -21.48 10.63 4.70
N HIS A 205 -20.31 11.22 4.59
CA HIS A 205 -20.11 12.64 4.28
C HIS A 205 -19.88 12.90 2.79
N ALA A 206 -19.76 11.86 1.97
CA ALA A 206 -19.56 11.97 0.54
C ALA A 206 -20.84 12.33 -0.19
N SER A 207 -20.71 13.04 -1.32
CA SER A 207 -21.85 13.34 -2.20
C SER A 207 -22.47 12.05 -2.78
N ALA A 208 -23.72 12.10 -3.19
CA ALA A 208 -24.40 10.95 -3.80
C ALA A 208 -23.63 10.39 -5.01
N LEU A 209 -23.09 11.27 -5.83
CA LEU A 209 -22.28 10.89 -7.00
C LEU A 209 -20.97 10.19 -6.57
N SER A 210 -20.26 10.74 -5.60
CA SER A 210 -19.04 10.13 -5.05
C SER A 210 -19.29 8.75 -4.46
N ARG A 211 -20.42 8.55 -3.78
CA ARG A 211 -20.82 7.23 -3.25
C ARG A 211 -21.00 6.20 -4.36
N VAL A 212 -21.64 6.58 -5.47
CA VAL A 212 -21.84 5.68 -6.63
C VAL A 212 -20.49 5.29 -7.24
N PHE A 213 -19.59 6.24 -7.44
CA PHE A 213 -18.23 5.94 -7.96
C PHE A 213 -17.44 5.04 -7.02
N SER A 214 -17.43 5.33 -5.74
CA SER A 214 -16.72 4.53 -4.71
C SER A 214 -17.21 3.10 -4.68
N PHE A 215 -18.56 2.93 -4.71
CA PHE A 215 -19.16 1.60 -4.74
C PHE A 215 -18.81 0.84 -6.02
N SER A 216 -18.83 1.53 -7.16
CA SER A 216 -18.45 0.96 -8.45
C SER A 216 -16.97 0.53 -8.47
N ALA A 217 -16.06 1.32 -7.87
CA ALA A 217 -14.65 0.98 -7.77
C ALA A 217 -14.43 -0.26 -6.89
N THR A 218 -15.04 -0.33 -5.70
CA THR A 218 -14.99 -1.53 -4.84
C THR A 218 -15.52 -2.77 -5.57
N PHE A 219 -16.68 -2.65 -6.22
CA PHE A 219 -17.28 -3.73 -6.99
C PHE A 219 -16.34 -4.22 -8.08
N TRP A 220 -15.76 -3.32 -8.86
CA TRP A 220 -14.87 -3.64 -9.96
C TRP A 220 -13.58 -4.31 -9.48
N GLN A 221 -12.97 -3.78 -8.43
CA GLN A 221 -11.76 -4.35 -7.84
C GLN A 221 -12.03 -5.74 -7.22
N THR A 222 -13.16 -5.93 -6.54
CA THR A 222 -13.54 -7.23 -6.00
C THR A 222 -13.69 -8.28 -7.09
N MET A 223 -14.31 -7.91 -8.21
CA MET A 223 -14.49 -8.81 -9.35
C MET A 223 -13.14 -9.15 -10.02
N ASN A 224 -12.23 -8.18 -10.13
CA ASN A 224 -10.93 -8.38 -10.78
C ASN A 224 -9.94 -9.19 -9.93
N GLN A 225 -10.18 -9.42 -8.63
CA GLN A 225 -9.34 -10.30 -7.81
C GLN A 225 -9.26 -11.74 -8.35
N GLU A 226 -10.27 -12.17 -9.10
CA GLU A 226 -10.27 -13.48 -9.78
C GLU A 226 -9.67 -13.43 -11.19
N ARG A 227 -9.16 -12.28 -11.60
CA ARG A 227 -8.67 -12.01 -12.94
C ARG A 227 -7.35 -11.24 -12.86
N PRO A 228 -6.26 -11.88 -12.41
CA PRO A 228 -4.97 -11.22 -12.22
C PRO A 228 -4.46 -10.51 -13.48
N GLU A 229 -4.81 -11.03 -14.67
CA GLU A 229 -4.47 -10.41 -15.96
C GLU A 229 -5.23 -9.08 -16.25
N LYS A 230 -6.23 -8.75 -15.43
CA LYS A 230 -7.02 -7.49 -15.51
C LYS A 230 -6.85 -6.63 -14.26
N LEU A 231 -6.10 -7.10 -13.29
CA LEU A 231 -5.86 -6.36 -12.07
C LEU A 231 -4.88 -5.22 -12.37
N ILE A 232 -5.30 -4.01 -12.04
CA ILE A 232 -4.49 -2.79 -12.16
C ILE A 232 -4.36 -2.21 -10.76
N THR A 233 -3.20 -1.71 -10.39
CA THR A 233 -3.03 -1.02 -9.12
C THR A 233 -3.89 0.24 -9.07
N PHE A 234 -4.48 0.46 -7.92
CA PHE A 234 -5.40 1.55 -7.68
C PHE A 234 -5.29 2.01 -6.23
N SER A 235 -5.14 3.32 -6.03
CA SER A 235 -5.06 3.92 -4.69
C SER A 235 -3.91 3.33 -3.86
N SER A 236 -4.21 2.50 -2.86
CA SER A 236 -3.22 1.85 -2.01
C SER A 236 -2.85 0.47 -2.57
N HIS A 237 -1.56 0.23 -2.74
CA HIS A 237 -1.03 -1.04 -3.26
C HIS A 237 0.36 -1.33 -2.69
N SER A 238 0.84 -2.55 -2.89
CA SER A 238 2.16 -2.96 -2.41
C SER A 238 2.95 -3.66 -3.50
N MET A 239 4.27 -3.60 -3.40
CA MET A 239 5.17 -4.29 -4.31
C MET A 239 6.54 -4.53 -3.67
N SER A 240 7.35 -5.38 -4.29
CA SER A 240 8.74 -5.55 -3.89
C SER A 240 9.52 -4.23 -4.00
N PHE A 241 10.27 -3.88 -2.95
CA PHE A 241 11.16 -2.74 -2.99
C PHE A 241 12.29 -2.92 -4.01
N GLN A 242 12.74 -4.16 -4.23
CA GLN A 242 13.69 -4.47 -5.30
C GLN A 242 13.16 -4.06 -6.66
N ALA A 243 11.90 -4.40 -6.97
CA ALA A 243 11.29 -4.01 -8.24
C ALA A 243 11.20 -2.48 -8.39
N LEU A 244 10.85 -1.76 -7.31
CA LEU A 244 10.86 -0.28 -7.33
C LEU A 244 12.23 0.31 -7.65
N VAL A 245 13.29 -0.24 -7.07
CA VAL A 245 14.67 0.20 -7.34
C VAL A 245 15.06 -0.14 -8.78
N ASP A 246 14.74 -1.33 -9.27
CA ASP A 246 15.10 -1.81 -10.60
C ASP A 246 14.45 -0.95 -11.72
N VAL A 247 13.22 -0.44 -11.49
CA VAL A 247 12.54 0.46 -12.45
C VAL A 247 12.84 1.95 -12.23
N GLY A 248 13.68 2.29 -11.26
CA GLY A 248 14.05 3.68 -10.96
C GLY A 248 12.98 4.46 -10.19
N PHE A 249 12.16 3.77 -9.41
CA PHE A 249 11.01 4.26 -8.64
C PHE A 249 9.80 4.65 -9.51
N LYS A 250 8.76 5.24 -8.91
CA LYS A 250 7.58 5.71 -9.63
C LYS A 250 7.90 6.84 -10.60
N GLN A 251 7.16 6.88 -11.70
CA GLN A 251 7.29 7.95 -12.67
C GLN A 251 6.80 9.27 -12.09
N ARG A 252 7.54 10.37 -12.37
CA ARG A 252 7.29 11.71 -11.82
C ARG A 252 6.62 12.68 -12.80
N ASN A 253 6.48 12.26 -14.05
CA ASN A 253 5.96 13.07 -15.17
C ASN A 253 4.59 12.58 -15.66
N VAL A 254 3.87 11.78 -14.87
CA VAL A 254 2.54 11.26 -15.19
C VAL A 254 1.56 11.54 -14.05
N VAL A 255 0.28 11.74 -14.40
CA VAL A 255 -0.78 11.99 -13.41
C VAL A 255 -1.32 10.68 -12.83
N ALA A 256 -1.37 9.62 -13.62
CA ALA A 256 -1.92 8.31 -13.22
C ALA A 256 -0.78 7.31 -12.95
N ASP A 257 0.04 7.61 -11.94
CA ASP A 257 1.23 6.83 -11.58
C ASP A 257 0.92 5.40 -11.13
N ASP A 258 -0.21 5.19 -10.48
CA ASP A 258 -0.61 3.87 -9.95
C ASP A 258 -0.73 2.81 -11.05
N SER A 259 -1.19 3.17 -12.26
CA SER A 259 -1.36 2.23 -13.37
C SER A 259 -0.10 2.04 -14.23
N HIS A 260 0.82 2.98 -14.20
CA HIS A 260 2.03 2.96 -15.05
C HIS A 260 3.16 2.06 -14.52
N ILE A 261 3.07 1.59 -13.29
CA ILE A 261 4.09 0.73 -12.69
C ILE A 261 4.13 -0.68 -13.30
N PHE A 262 3.17 -1.03 -14.15
CA PHE A 262 3.07 -2.33 -14.83
C PHE A 262 3.56 -2.34 -16.28
N TRP A 263 3.96 -1.22 -16.83
CA TRP A 263 4.34 -1.08 -18.24
C TRP A 263 5.84 -0.71 -18.40
#